data_b9176256e1b18280258c08d224c0489f
#
_entry.id   b9176256e1b18280258c08d224c0489f
#
_cell.length_a   1.000
_cell.length_b   1.000
_cell.length_c   1.000
_cell.angle_alpha   90.00
_cell.angle_beta   90.00
_cell.angle_gamma   90.00
#
_symmetry.space_group_name_H-M   'P 1'
#
loop_
_entity.id
_entity.type
_entity.pdbx_description
1 polymer ?
#
loop_
_entity_poly.entity_id
_entity_poly.type
_entity_poly.pdbx_seq_one_letter_code
_entity_poly.pdbx_strand_id
1 'polypeptide(L)'
;ESDYFFSRTALMYVYMGHMHWNDIMPYEPWFWKKNRIHLINDLVDVLDDQRKTVQTAGGKQISYDKLILATGSSSNRLEIPGNELDGVASLYSLQDLQYIESKSTNLKRVVIAGGGLIGIELAEMFHSRHIPVTFLVRESSYSNMLLPAEESEMVNREIREHGIDLRLHTELTDIKGDEAGRIKSTLTSSGEEIDCQLACIAVGVHPN
;
A
#
# COMPACT_ATOMS: atom_id res chain seq x y z
N GLU A 1 6.36 -13.35 -1.41
CA GLU A 1 6.52 -11.96 -1.81
C GLU A 1 7.85 -11.74 -2.53
N SER A 2 8.99 -12.08 -1.91
CA SER A 2 10.34 -11.90 -2.46
C SER A 2 11.29 -12.96 -1.94
N ASP A 3 12.31 -13.32 -2.74
CA ASP A 3 13.41 -14.18 -2.32
C ASP A 3 14.40 -13.47 -1.38
N TYR A 4 14.24 -12.17 -1.21
CA TYR A 4 15.14 -11.32 -0.43
C TYR A 4 14.37 -10.58 0.65
N PHE A 5 15.04 -10.38 1.78
CA PHE A 5 14.56 -9.43 2.79
C PHE A 5 14.83 -8.00 2.32
N PHE A 6 13.81 -7.16 2.39
CA PHE A 6 13.91 -5.74 2.03
C PHE A 6 13.16 -4.86 3.04
N SER A 7 13.53 -3.59 3.07
CA SER A 7 12.82 -2.58 3.87
C SER A 7 11.51 -2.20 3.18
N ARG A 8 10.37 -2.62 3.75
CA ARG A 8 9.05 -2.33 3.20
C ARG A 8 8.74 -0.83 3.18
N THR A 9 9.13 -0.10 4.22
CA THR A 9 8.95 1.34 4.29
C THR A 9 9.78 2.13 3.28
N ALA A 10 10.79 1.49 2.68
CA ALA A 10 11.63 2.12 1.66
C ALA A 10 11.13 1.89 0.22
N LEU A 11 10.02 1.15 0.03
CA LEU A 11 9.42 0.93 -1.29
C LEU A 11 9.05 2.24 -1.99
N MET A 12 8.55 3.22 -1.25
CA MET A 12 8.24 4.54 -1.79
C MET A 12 9.47 5.24 -2.39
N TYR A 13 10.63 5.13 -1.76
CA TYR A 13 11.87 5.76 -2.26
C TYR A 13 12.39 5.11 -3.54
N VAL A 14 12.12 3.80 -3.72
CA VAL A 14 12.41 3.12 -5.00
C VAL A 14 11.50 3.66 -6.10
N TYR A 15 10.19 3.80 -5.83
CA TYR A 15 9.25 4.38 -6.79
C TYR A 15 9.63 5.80 -7.18
N MET A 16 10.01 6.63 -6.22
CA MET A 16 10.44 8.02 -6.46
C MET A 16 11.80 8.14 -7.16
N GLY A 17 12.56 7.02 -7.29
CA GLY A 17 13.90 7.03 -7.87
C GLY A 17 15.00 7.54 -6.93
N HIS A 18 14.72 7.70 -5.65
CA HIS A 18 15.69 8.13 -4.64
C HIS A 18 16.60 6.99 -4.20
N MET A 19 16.15 5.73 -4.35
CA MET A 19 16.88 4.51 -4.02
C MET A 19 16.74 3.49 -5.14
N HIS A 20 17.76 2.66 -5.33
CA HIS A 20 17.68 1.46 -6.14
C HIS A 20 17.19 0.28 -5.30
N TRP A 21 16.71 -0.76 -5.94
CA TRP A 21 16.24 -1.98 -5.27
C TRP A 21 17.29 -2.56 -4.31
N ASN A 22 18.56 -2.59 -4.70
CA ASN A 22 19.64 -3.11 -3.87
C ASN A 22 19.88 -2.28 -2.60
N ASP A 23 19.56 -0.99 -2.61
CA ASP A 23 19.79 -0.09 -1.47
C ASP A 23 18.82 -0.35 -0.33
N ILE A 24 17.68 -0.97 -0.61
CA ILE A 24 16.67 -1.30 0.38
C ILE A 24 16.79 -2.74 0.92
N MET A 25 17.79 -3.50 0.49
CA MET A 25 18.13 -4.83 0.98
C MET A 25 19.27 -4.72 2.01
N PRO A 26 18.97 -4.72 3.32
CA PRO A 26 19.98 -4.44 4.36
C PRO A 26 20.96 -5.59 4.63
N TYR A 27 20.70 -6.76 4.05
CA TYR A 27 21.52 -7.94 4.28
C TYR A 27 21.99 -8.55 2.97
N GLU A 28 23.29 -8.78 2.83
CA GLU A 28 23.87 -9.48 1.71
C GLU A 28 23.53 -10.99 1.77
N PRO A 29 23.55 -11.71 0.63
CA PRO A 29 23.20 -13.13 0.55
C PRO A 29 23.99 -14.04 1.51
N TRP A 30 25.26 -13.70 1.81
CA TRP A 30 26.09 -14.48 2.73
C TRP A 30 25.70 -14.32 4.21
N PHE A 31 24.97 -13.26 4.59
CA PHE A 31 24.54 -12.97 5.96
C PHE A 31 23.77 -14.15 6.58
N TRP A 32 22.82 -14.71 5.86
CA TRP A 32 21.95 -15.78 6.33
C TRP A 32 22.76 -17.03 6.68
N LYS A 33 23.63 -17.46 5.75
CA LYS A 33 24.50 -18.62 5.96
C LYS A 33 25.47 -18.40 7.12
N LYS A 34 26.09 -17.23 7.20
CA LYS A 34 27.03 -16.87 8.29
C LYS A 34 26.36 -16.94 9.65
N ASN A 35 25.09 -16.51 9.73
CA ASN A 35 24.33 -16.52 10.97
C ASN A 35 23.53 -17.81 11.20
N ARG A 36 23.77 -18.85 10.38
CA ARG A 36 23.10 -20.16 10.46
C ARG A 36 21.57 -20.06 10.33
N ILE A 37 21.10 -19.14 9.51
CA ILE A 37 19.68 -18.94 9.19
C ILE A 37 19.39 -19.64 7.89
N HIS A 38 18.42 -20.56 7.89
CA HIS A 38 17.93 -21.24 6.70
C HIS A 38 16.67 -20.54 6.21
N LEU A 39 16.74 -19.95 5.02
CA LEU A 39 15.59 -19.33 4.37
C LEU A 39 14.79 -20.40 3.63
N ILE A 40 13.47 -20.38 3.78
CA ILE A 40 12.53 -21.21 3.05
C ILE A 40 11.50 -20.26 2.45
N ASN A 41 11.58 -20.07 1.15
CA ASN A 41 10.61 -19.26 0.42
C ASN A 41 9.42 -20.14 0.02
N ASP A 42 8.44 -20.22 0.90
CA ASP A 42 7.24 -21.03 0.73
C ASP A 42 6.12 -20.51 1.61
N LEU A 43 4.88 -20.80 1.26
CA LEU A 43 3.71 -20.47 2.06
C LEU A 43 3.52 -21.51 3.17
N VAL A 44 3.41 -21.08 4.42
CA VAL A 44 3.00 -21.97 5.52
C VAL A 44 1.49 -22.16 5.43
N ASP A 45 1.05 -23.40 5.26
CA ASP A 45 -0.33 -23.78 5.05
C ASP A 45 -0.98 -24.35 6.32
N VAL A 46 -0.21 -25.16 7.07
CA VAL A 46 -0.70 -25.80 8.31
C VAL A 46 0.28 -25.59 9.45
N LEU A 47 -0.27 -25.23 10.61
CA LEU A 47 0.41 -25.20 11.90
C LEU A 47 -0.19 -26.26 12.82
N ASP A 48 0.63 -27.23 13.25
CA ASP A 48 0.28 -28.21 14.27
C ASP A 48 1.07 -27.88 15.55
N ASP A 49 0.41 -27.24 16.49
CA ASP A 49 1.00 -26.79 17.76
C ASP A 49 1.22 -27.96 18.74
N GLN A 50 0.47 -29.04 18.61
CA GLN A 50 0.61 -30.25 19.44
C GLN A 50 1.87 -31.04 19.06
N ARG A 51 2.12 -31.17 17.75
CA ARG A 51 3.30 -31.86 17.23
C ARG A 51 4.49 -30.93 17.05
N LYS A 52 4.28 -29.62 17.26
CA LYS A 52 5.29 -28.57 17.01
C LYS A 52 5.87 -28.67 15.60
N THR A 53 4.98 -28.71 14.61
CA THR A 53 5.36 -28.74 13.20
C THR A 53 4.60 -27.72 12.39
N VAL A 54 5.25 -27.19 11.34
CA VAL A 54 4.59 -26.42 10.27
C VAL A 54 4.73 -27.18 8.98
N GLN A 55 3.69 -27.11 8.15
CA GLN A 55 3.69 -27.66 6.80
C GLN A 55 3.57 -26.51 5.80
N THR A 56 4.36 -26.56 4.73
CA THR A 56 4.30 -25.59 3.66
C THR A 56 3.46 -26.10 2.49
N ALA A 57 2.94 -25.19 1.67
CA ALA A 57 2.19 -25.51 0.46
C ALA A 57 3.03 -26.37 -0.53
N GLY A 58 4.36 -26.18 -0.54
CA GLY A 58 5.29 -27.04 -1.27
C GLY A 58 5.51 -28.43 -0.69
N GLY A 59 4.78 -28.80 0.40
CA GLY A 59 4.81 -30.13 1.02
C GLY A 59 5.96 -30.37 2.00
N LYS A 60 6.75 -29.36 2.35
CA LYS A 60 7.78 -29.50 3.38
C LYS A 60 7.15 -29.51 4.75
N GLN A 61 7.62 -30.42 5.61
CA GLN A 61 7.29 -30.42 7.03
C GLN A 61 8.52 -30.01 7.85
N ILE A 62 8.34 -29.07 8.76
CA ILE A 62 9.41 -28.47 9.57
C ILE A 62 9.01 -28.57 11.02
N SER A 63 9.84 -29.22 11.85
CA SER A 63 9.65 -29.25 13.30
C SER A 63 10.34 -28.06 13.97
N TYR A 64 9.81 -27.63 15.11
CA TYR A 64 10.37 -26.53 15.87
C TYR A 64 10.32 -26.75 17.37
N ASP A 65 11.26 -26.20 18.09
CA ASP A 65 11.21 -26.09 19.56
C ASP A 65 10.47 -24.81 19.97
N LYS A 66 10.71 -23.72 19.26
CA LYS A 66 10.07 -22.42 19.45
C LYS A 66 9.66 -21.87 18.08
N LEU A 67 8.47 -21.31 18.00
CA LEU A 67 7.93 -20.68 16.79
C LEU A 67 7.66 -19.21 17.05
N ILE A 68 8.05 -18.36 16.10
CA ILE A 68 7.68 -16.95 16.05
C ILE A 68 6.77 -16.75 14.84
N LEU A 69 5.56 -16.27 15.08
CA LEU A 69 4.61 -15.88 14.03
C LEU A 69 4.81 -14.40 13.72
N ALA A 70 5.28 -14.11 12.52
CA ALA A 70 5.51 -12.76 12.01
C ALA A 70 4.89 -12.64 10.61
N THR A 71 3.60 -12.95 10.50
CA THR A 71 2.86 -13.13 9.24
C THR A 71 2.53 -11.83 8.53
N GLY A 72 2.75 -10.68 9.19
CA GLY A 72 2.48 -9.37 8.62
C GLY A 72 0.99 -9.04 8.58
N SER A 73 0.60 -8.25 7.60
CA SER A 73 -0.76 -7.72 7.43
C SER A 73 -1.14 -7.67 5.96
N SER A 74 -2.43 -7.48 5.70
CA SER A 74 -2.98 -7.21 4.37
C SER A 74 -3.72 -5.86 4.38
N SER A 75 -3.72 -5.16 3.25
CA SER A 75 -4.47 -3.92 3.09
C SER A 75 -5.97 -4.16 3.21
N ASN A 76 -6.65 -3.29 3.95
CA ASN A 76 -8.10 -3.28 3.98
C ASN A 76 -8.66 -2.90 2.60
N ARG A 77 -9.77 -3.54 2.23
CA ARG A 77 -10.53 -3.20 1.03
C ARG A 77 -11.77 -2.41 1.43
N LEU A 78 -12.19 -1.50 0.57
CA LEU A 78 -13.51 -0.88 0.70
C LEU A 78 -14.55 -1.79 0.06
N GLU A 79 -15.65 -2.03 0.78
CA GLU A 79 -16.79 -2.76 0.26
C GLU A 79 -17.70 -1.81 -0.55
N ILE A 80 -17.19 -1.32 -1.66
CA ILE A 80 -17.87 -0.41 -2.58
C ILE A 80 -17.89 -1.00 -3.99
N PRO A 81 -18.88 -0.61 -4.83
CA PRO A 81 -18.88 -1.02 -6.23
C PRO A 81 -17.61 -0.64 -6.95
N GLY A 82 -17.14 -1.51 -7.83
CA GLY A 82 -15.96 -1.26 -8.66
C GLY A 82 -14.59 -1.48 -7.99
N ASN A 83 -14.57 -1.98 -6.75
CA ASN A 83 -13.32 -2.22 -6.02
C ASN A 83 -12.41 -3.28 -6.69
N GLU A 84 -12.93 -4.12 -7.59
CA GLU A 84 -12.18 -5.12 -8.34
C GLU A 84 -11.69 -4.64 -9.72
N LEU A 85 -11.99 -3.41 -10.11
CA LEU A 85 -11.61 -2.90 -11.43
C LEU A 85 -10.09 -2.81 -11.59
N ASP A 86 -9.63 -3.02 -12.82
CA ASP A 86 -8.23 -2.77 -13.18
C ASP A 86 -7.93 -1.27 -13.05
N GLY A 87 -6.93 -0.93 -12.25
CA GLY A 87 -6.63 0.44 -11.82
C GLY A 87 -7.04 0.73 -10.37
N VAL A 88 -7.53 -0.25 -9.61
CA VAL A 88 -7.66 -0.15 -8.15
C VAL A 88 -6.45 -0.80 -7.49
N ALA A 89 -5.80 -0.08 -6.58
CA ALA A 89 -4.53 -0.48 -5.95
C ALA A 89 -4.56 -0.25 -4.44
N SER A 90 -3.64 -0.88 -3.75
CA SER A 90 -3.18 -0.55 -2.40
C SER A 90 -1.66 -0.47 -2.40
N LEU A 91 -1.05 -0.06 -1.30
CA LEU A 91 0.41 -0.11 -1.14
C LEU A 91 0.75 -0.78 0.19
N TYR A 92 1.16 -2.02 0.13
CA TYR A 92 1.66 -2.76 1.29
C TYR A 92 2.82 -3.70 0.89
N SER A 93 2.67 -4.40 -0.23
CA SER A 93 3.61 -5.40 -0.72
C SER A 93 4.48 -4.88 -1.86
N LEU A 94 5.53 -5.63 -2.17
CA LEU A 94 6.33 -5.41 -3.38
C LEU A 94 5.47 -5.51 -4.64
N GLN A 95 4.54 -6.47 -4.66
CA GLN A 95 3.64 -6.67 -5.79
C GLN A 95 2.70 -5.47 -5.99
N ASP A 96 2.24 -4.84 -4.90
CA ASP A 96 1.46 -3.60 -4.97
C ASP A 96 2.27 -2.48 -5.63
N LEU A 97 3.54 -2.30 -5.20
CA LEU A 97 4.43 -1.33 -5.82
C LEU A 97 4.62 -1.58 -7.31
N GLN A 98 4.90 -2.83 -7.70
CA GLN A 98 5.08 -3.23 -9.09
C GLN A 98 3.80 -2.96 -9.92
N TYR A 99 2.64 -3.24 -9.35
CA TYR A 99 1.36 -2.94 -9.98
C TYR A 99 1.18 -1.42 -10.18
N ILE A 100 1.37 -0.61 -9.12
CA ILE A 100 1.31 0.85 -9.21
C ILE A 100 2.29 1.36 -10.27
N GLU A 101 3.53 0.86 -10.28
CA GLU A 101 4.54 1.28 -11.24
C GLU A 101 4.15 0.94 -12.68
N SER A 102 3.58 -0.25 -12.91
CA SER A 102 3.08 -0.67 -14.22
C SER A 102 1.95 0.24 -14.75
N LYS A 103 1.16 0.83 -13.85
CA LYS A 103 0.07 1.75 -14.18
C LYS A 103 0.50 3.21 -14.28
N SER A 104 1.68 3.56 -13.77
CA SER A 104 2.10 4.97 -13.62
C SER A 104 2.43 5.67 -14.94
N THR A 105 2.50 4.95 -16.05
CA THR A 105 2.79 5.54 -17.35
C THR A 105 1.55 6.25 -17.91
N ASN A 106 1.69 7.55 -18.23
CA ASN A 106 0.63 8.38 -18.83
C ASN A 106 -0.63 8.57 -17.97
N LEU A 107 -0.52 8.46 -16.65
CA LEU A 107 -1.61 8.81 -15.74
C LEU A 107 -1.92 10.32 -15.83
N LYS A 108 -3.20 10.64 -15.99
CA LYS A 108 -3.70 12.03 -15.95
C LYS A 108 -4.09 12.43 -14.53
N ARG A 109 -4.56 11.50 -13.73
CA ARG A 109 -4.94 11.70 -12.32
C ARG A 109 -5.00 10.38 -11.56
N VAL A 110 -4.59 10.46 -10.31
CA VAL A 110 -4.77 9.41 -9.31
C VAL A 110 -5.70 9.93 -8.21
N VAL A 111 -6.63 9.11 -7.77
CA VAL A 111 -7.42 9.35 -6.56
C VAL A 111 -6.88 8.47 -5.44
N ILE A 112 -6.63 9.04 -4.27
CA ILE A 112 -6.19 8.31 -3.08
C ILE A 112 -7.27 8.44 -2.02
N ALA A 113 -7.74 7.33 -1.45
CA ALA A 113 -8.71 7.29 -0.38
C ALA A 113 -8.07 6.80 0.92
N GLY A 114 -8.04 7.67 1.95
CA GLY A 114 -7.55 7.35 3.30
C GLY A 114 -6.45 8.29 3.80
N GLY A 115 -6.76 9.06 4.84
CA GLY A 115 -5.93 10.10 5.46
C GLY A 115 -4.87 9.59 6.45
N GLY A 116 -4.35 8.37 6.25
CA GLY A 116 -3.28 7.79 7.06
C GLY A 116 -1.89 7.95 6.44
N LEU A 117 -0.88 7.33 7.08
CA LEU A 117 0.53 7.40 6.63
C LEU A 117 0.70 6.87 5.21
N ILE A 118 0.11 5.72 4.87
CA ILE A 118 0.20 5.15 3.52
C ILE A 118 -0.43 6.10 2.48
N GLY A 119 -1.51 6.79 2.82
CA GLY A 119 -2.17 7.74 1.93
C GLY A 119 -1.28 8.91 1.57
N ILE A 120 -0.58 9.50 2.53
CA ILE A 120 0.34 10.62 2.26
C ILE A 120 1.60 10.15 1.55
N GLU A 121 2.14 8.96 1.87
CA GLU A 121 3.26 8.35 1.15
C GLU A 121 2.92 8.15 -0.33
N LEU A 122 1.73 7.62 -0.64
CA LEU A 122 1.24 7.51 -2.01
C LEU A 122 1.11 8.87 -2.70
N ALA A 123 0.59 9.88 -1.99
CA ALA A 123 0.46 11.22 -2.55
C ALA A 123 1.83 11.82 -2.91
N GLU A 124 2.84 11.64 -2.04
CA GLU A 124 4.21 12.05 -2.30
C GLU A 124 4.84 11.28 -3.47
N MET A 125 4.63 9.96 -3.54
CA MET A 125 5.10 9.12 -4.63
C MET A 125 4.60 9.61 -6.00
N PHE A 126 3.30 9.86 -6.14
CA PHE A 126 2.76 10.34 -7.41
C PHE A 126 3.14 11.80 -7.70
N HIS A 127 3.16 12.64 -6.67
CA HIS A 127 3.62 14.03 -6.80
C HIS A 127 5.06 14.11 -7.31
N SER A 128 5.97 13.26 -6.81
CA SER A 128 7.37 13.21 -7.25
C SER A 128 7.53 12.92 -8.75
N ARG A 129 6.56 12.24 -9.35
CA ARG A 129 6.48 11.96 -10.79
C ARG A 129 5.60 12.94 -11.56
N HIS A 130 5.19 14.05 -10.94
CA HIS A 130 4.30 15.07 -11.52
C HIS A 130 2.95 14.53 -11.98
N ILE A 131 2.46 13.48 -11.31
CA ILE A 131 1.13 12.92 -11.56
C ILE A 131 0.13 13.67 -10.67
N PRO A 132 -0.93 14.27 -11.23
CA PRO A 132 -1.97 14.97 -10.47
C PRO A 132 -2.66 14.02 -9.48
N VAL A 133 -2.77 14.45 -8.22
CA VAL A 133 -3.35 13.67 -7.12
C VAL A 133 -4.58 14.39 -6.56
N THR A 134 -5.69 13.65 -6.42
CA THR A 134 -6.81 14.02 -5.55
C THR A 134 -6.77 13.12 -4.33
N PHE A 135 -6.62 13.71 -3.15
CA PHE A 135 -6.46 13.02 -1.89
C PHE A 135 -7.71 13.16 -1.01
N LEU A 136 -8.47 12.06 -0.87
CA LEU A 136 -9.72 12.00 -0.13
C LEU A 136 -9.46 11.60 1.32
N VAL A 137 -9.81 12.47 2.23
CA VAL A 137 -9.72 12.28 3.68
C VAL A 137 -11.10 12.41 4.30
N ARG A 138 -11.58 11.32 4.88
CA ARG A 138 -12.92 11.26 5.50
C ARG A 138 -13.05 12.22 6.69
N GLU A 139 -11.98 12.38 7.43
CA GLU A 139 -11.90 13.20 8.62
C GLU A 139 -11.88 14.69 8.27
N SER A 140 -12.04 15.54 9.32
CA SER A 140 -12.01 17.01 9.20
C SER A 140 -10.62 17.57 8.89
N SER A 141 -9.58 16.79 9.08
CA SER A 141 -8.19 17.16 8.85
C SER A 141 -7.36 15.90 8.64
N TYR A 142 -6.24 16.02 7.93
CA TYR A 142 -5.26 14.94 7.82
C TYR A 142 -4.75 14.55 9.22
N SER A 143 -4.74 13.24 9.49
CA SER A 143 -4.17 12.67 10.73
C SER A 143 -4.67 13.26 12.04
N ASN A 144 -5.90 13.78 12.08
CA ASN A 144 -6.51 14.46 13.23
C ASN A 144 -6.65 13.59 14.49
N MET A 145 -6.51 12.26 14.36
CA MET A 145 -6.49 11.33 15.49
C MET A 145 -5.12 11.23 16.18
N LEU A 146 -4.05 11.66 15.49
CA LEU A 146 -2.67 11.53 15.96
C LEU A 146 -2.02 12.90 16.26
N LEU A 147 -2.41 13.93 15.50
CA LEU A 147 -1.85 15.28 15.59
C LEU A 147 -2.83 16.23 16.26
N PRO A 148 -2.36 17.18 17.07
CA PRO A 148 -3.16 18.35 17.49
C PRO A 148 -3.74 19.11 16.30
N ALA A 149 -4.83 19.85 16.52
CA ALA A 149 -5.56 20.50 15.44
C ALA A 149 -4.69 21.49 14.64
N GLU A 150 -3.86 22.26 15.33
CA GLU A 150 -2.97 23.27 14.72
C GLU A 150 -1.90 22.59 13.84
N GLU A 151 -1.35 21.46 14.29
CA GLU A 151 -0.37 20.68 13.53
C GLU A 151 -1.01 20.01 12.32
N SER A 152 -2.20 19.42 12.50
CA SER A 152 -2.98 18.85 11.40
C SER A 152 -3.28 19.89 10.31
N GLU A 153 -3.65 21.12 10.71
CA GLU A 153 -3.94 22.20 9.75
C GLU A 153 -2.68 22.71 9.04
N MET A 154 -1.53 22.70 9.74
CA MET A 154 -0.25 23.00 9.10
C MET A 154 0.07 21.98 8.01
N VAL A 155 -0.15 20.68 8.28
CA VAL A 155 0.05 19.61 7.30
C VAL A 155 -0.96 19.74 6.15
N ASN A 156 -2.23 20.03 6.41
CA ASN A 156 -3.23 20.27 5.36
C ASN A 156 -2.81 21.37 4.39
N ARG A 157 -2.26 22.46 4.94
CA ARG A 157 -1.76 23.57 4.13
C ARG A 157 -0.58 23.15 3.27
N GLU A 158 0.38 22.44 3.85
CA GLU A 158 1.55 21.93 3.14
C GLU A 158 1.17 21.00 1.97
N ILE A 159 0.21 20.09 2.21
CA ILE A 159 -0.32 19.20 1.15
C ILE A 159 -0.89 20.02 -0.02
N ARG A 160 -1.65 21.09 0.28
CA ARG A 160 -2.25 21.95 -0.76
C ARG A 160 -1.20 22.81 -1.47
N GLU A 161 -0.22 23.33 -0.75
CA GLU A 161 0.88 24.14 -1.31
C GLU A 161 1.74 23.35 -2.30
N HIS A 162 1.85 22.01 -2.10
CA HIS A 162 2.46 21.10 -3.06
C HIS A 162 1.55 20.74 -4.26
N GLY A 163 0.37 21.36 -4.38
CA GLY A 163 -0.53 21.19 -5.53
C GLY A 163 -1.33 19.88 -5.48
N ILE A 164 -1.40 19.21 -4.35
CA ILE A 164 -2.25 18.06 -4.12
C ILE A 164 -3.67 18.54 -3.81
N ASP A 165 -4.67 18.04 -4.55
CA ASP A 165 -6.08 18.35 -4.33
C ASP A 165 -6.62 17.60 -3.11
N LEU A 166 -6.43 18.20 -1.91
CA LEU A 166 -6.86 17.62 -0.64
C LEU A 166 -8.35 17.91 -0.38
N ARG A 167 -9.13 16.83 -0.31
CA ARG A 167 -10.58 16.83 -0.05
C ARG A 167 -10.84 16.25 1.34
N LEU A 168 -11.11 17.13 2.31
CA LEU A 168 -11.51 16.76 3.67
C LEU A 168 -13.01 16.46 3.73
N HIS A 169 -13.46 15.74 4.78
CA HIS A 169 -14.85 15.28 4.94
C HIS A 169 -15.39 14.54 3.71
N THR A 170 -14.51 13.83 2.99
CA THR A 170 -14.85 13.22 1.71
C THR A 170 -14.48 11.75 1.72
N GLU A 171 -15.48 10.89 1.45
CA GLU A 171 -15.31 9.45 1.32
C GLU A 171 -15.45 9.04 -0.14
N LEU A 172 -14.75 7.97 -0.52
CA LEU A 172 -14.93 7.26 -1.77
C LEU A 172 -16.13 6.30 -1.62
N THR A 173 -17.12 6.41 -2.50
CA THR A 173 -18.38 5.63 -2.40
C THR A 173 -18.60 4.67 -3.55
N ASP A 174 -17.98 4.91 -4.71
CA ASP A 174 -18.13 4.09 -5.90
C ASP A 174 -16.93 4.28 -6.83
N ILE A 175 -16.60 3.25 -7.62
CA ILE A 175 -15.57 3.30 -8.67
C ILE A 175 -16.19 2.81 -9.97
N LYS A 176 -16.21 3.69 -10.97
CA LYS A 176 -16.80 3.39 -12.28
C LYS A 176 -15.74 2.91 -13.26
N GLY A 177 -16.07 1.83 -13.97
CA GLY A 177 -15.23 1.25 -15.01
C GLY A 177 -15.66 1.62 -16.43
N ASP A 178 -14.74 1.37 -17.37
CA ASP A 178 -15.04 1.33 -18.79
C ASP A 178 -15.52 -0.09 -19.21
N GLU A 179 -15.87 -0.27 -20.48
CA GLU A 179 -16.32 -1.55 -21.05
C GLU A 179 -15.21 -2.66 -20.96
N ALA A 180 -13.97 -2.28 -20.79
CA ALA A 180 -12.84 -3.20 -20.62
C ALA A 180 -12.54 -3.53 -19.16
N GLY A 181 -13.38 -3.07 -18.21
CA GLY A 181 -13.19 -3.30 -16.77
C GLY A 181 -12.08 -2.49 -16.15
N ARG A 182 -11.63 -1.39 -16.78
CA ARG A 182 -10.62 -0.48 -16.24
C ARG A 182 -11.28 0.71 -15.60
N ILE A 183 -10.68 1.23 -14.53
CA ILE A 183 -11.18 2.45 -13.86
C ILE A 183 -11.24 3.63 -14.84
N LYS A 184 -12.35 4.36 -14.76
CA LYS A 184 -12.61 5.59 -15.52
C LYS A 184 -12.77 6.80 -14.60
N SER A 185 -13.52 6.63 -13.51
CA SER A 185 -13.80 7.67 -12.54
C SER A 185 -14.13 7.10 -11.17
N THR A 186 -14.11 7.95 -10.16
CA THR A 186 -14.55 7.64 -8.79
C THR A 186 -15.68 8.57 -8.40
N LEU A 187 -16.59 8.10 -7.54
CA LEU A 187 -17.68 8.89 -6.96
C LEU A 187 -17.40 9.14 -5.48
N THR A 188 -17.59 10.37 -5.04
CA THR A 188 -17.41 10.77 -3.65
C THR A 188 -18.74 10.81 -2.89
N SER A 189 -18.67 10.87 -1.55
CA SER A 189 -19.82 11.03 -0.66
C SER A 189 -20.61 12.33 -0.90
N SER A 190 -20.02 13.34 -1.52
CA SER A 190 -20.72 14.57 -1.95
C SER A 190 -21.44 14.43 -3.29
N GLY A 191 -21.30 13.28 -3.97
CA GLY A 191 -21.84 13.05 -5.31
C GLY A 191 -20.96 13.59 -6.44
N GLU A 192 -19.76 14.08 -6.15
CA GLU A 192 -18.81 14.51 -7.17
C GLU A 192 -18.20 13.30 -7.88
N GLU A 193 -18.18 13.31 -9.19
CA GLU A 193 -17.49 12.34 -10.02
C GLU A 193 -16.13 12.88 -10.43
N ILE A 194 -15.06 12.12 -10.14
CA ILE A 194 -13.67 12.49 -10.40
C ILE A 194 -13.07 11.53 -11.42
N ASP A 195 -12.76 12.01 -12.60
CA ASP A 195 -12.08 11.22 -13.62
C ASP A 195 -10.66 10.84 -13.17
N CYS A 196 -10.33 9.56 -13.24
CA CYS A 196 -9.01 9.05 -12.87
C CYS A 196 -8.70 7.73 -13.59
N GLN A 197 -7.45 7.35 -13.65
CA GLN A 197 -6.99 6.09 -14.24
C GLN A 197 -6.39 5.14 -13.20
N LEU A 198 -6.25 5.61 -11.96
CA LEU A 198 -5.80 4.81 -10.81
C LEU A 198 -6.51 5.31 -9.56
N ALA A 199 -7.01 4.39 -8.74
CA ALA A 199 -7.52 4.68 -7.40
C ALA A 199 -6.73 3.85 -6.37
N CYS A 200 -6.10 4.53 -5.40
CA CYS A 200 -5.35 3.88 -4.34
C CYS A 200 -6.15 3.88 -3.04
N ILE A 201 -6.38 2.69 -2.49
CA ILE A 201 -7.12 2.51 -1.24
C ILE A 201 -6.13 2.35 -0.09
N ALA A 202 -6.11 3.34 0.81
CA ALA A 202 -5.18 3.45 1.95
C ALA A 202 -5.93 3.57 3.29
N VAL A 203 -6.97 2.72 3.48
CA VAL A 203 -7.89 2.77 4.64
C VAL A 203 -7.47 1.84 5.78
N GLY A 204 -6.19 1.57 5.91
CA GLY A 204 -5.59 0.76 6.95
C GLY A 204 -5.29 -0.67 6.53
N VAL A 205 -4.87 -1.48 7.51
CA VAL A 205 -4.45 -2.87 7.33
C VAL A 205 -5.07 -3.74 8.42
N HIS A 206 -5.15 -5.04 8.18
CA HIS A 206 -5.52 -6.05 9.17
C HIS A 206 -4.45 -7.14 9.23
N PRO A 207 -4.25 -7.80 10.39
CA PRO A 207 -3.30 -8.92 10.53
C PRO A 207 -3.68 -10.09 9.62
N ASN A 208 -2.68 -10.77 9.11
CA ASN A 208 -2.85 -12.04 8.40
C ASN A 208 -3.05 -13.21 9.35
#